data_abef5ed70070189f4e7af6abde5f393a
#
_entry.id   abef5ed70070189f4e7af6abde5f393a
#
_cell.length_a   1.000
_cell.length_b   1.000
_cell.length_c   1.000
_cell.angle_alpha   90.00
_cell.angle_beta   90.00
_cell.angle_gamma   90.00
#
_symmetry.space_group_name_H-M   'P 1'
#
loop_
_entity.id
_entity.type
_entity.pdbx_description
1 polymer ?
#
loop_
_entity_poly.entity_id
_entity_poly.type
_entity_poly.pdbx_seq_one_letter_code
_entity_poly.pdbx_strand_id
1 'polypeptide(L)'
;MLARIRRQLVDGYFLVYCESDNEIRSVAGYRYGENLAYGKFMYVDDLVTRSDDRSKGFGKLLFDWLVAQARAHGCAVFSLDSGVQRFDAHRFYLVNRMNIDSHHFALRLS
;
A
#
# COMPACT_ATOMS: atom_id res chain seq x y z
N MET A 1 -9.98 -17.86 -10.80
CA MET A 1 -8.90 -17.69 -9.81
C MET A 1 -9.51 -17.23 -8.49
N LEU A 2 -9.25 -17.94 -7.42
CA LEU A 2 -9.74 -17.60 -6.09
C LEU A 2 -8.60 -16.92 -5.30
N ALA A 3 -8.82 -15.67 -4.88
CA ALA A 3 -7.83 -14.91 -4.12
C ALA A 3 -8.38 -14.64 -2.72
N ARG A 4 -7.49 -14.63 -1.73
CA ARG A 4 -7.84 -14.39 -0.35
C ARG A 4 -6.89 -13.35 0.23
N ILE A 5 -7.45 -12.42 1.01
CA ILE A 5 -6.67 -11.40 1.71
C ILE A 5 -6.63 -11.75 3.19
N ARG A 6 -5.44 -11.81 3.74
CA ARG A 6 -5.19 -12.07 5.16
C ARG A 6 -4.44 -10.91 5.78
N ARG A 7 -4.78 -10.61 7.03
CA ARG A 7 -4.20 -9.49 7.76
C ARG A 7 -3.76 -9.93 9.15
N GLN A 8 -2.61 -9.40 9.60
CA GLN A 8 -2.18 -9.56 10.98
C GLN A 8 -1.61 -8.24 11.51
N LEU A 9 -1.72 -8.04 12.82
CA LEU A 9 -1.21 -6.85 13.50
C LEU A 9 0.03 -7.20 14.28
N VAL A 10 1.10 -6.42 14.08
CA VAL A 10 2.37 -6.58 14.81
C VAL A 10 2.81 -5.19 15.26
N ASP A 11 2.73 -4.93 16.58
CA ASP A 11 3.19 -3.67 17.19
C ASP A 11 2.65 -2.41 16.50
N GLY A 12 1.32 -2.37 16.25
CA GLY A 12 0.68 -1.22 15.62
C GLY A 12 0.86 -1.17 14.10
N TYR A 13 1.58 -2.11 13.55
CA TYR A 13 1.84 -2.22 12.13
C TYR A 13 1.03 -3.38 11.57
N PHE A 14 0.27 -3.13 10.54
CA PHE A 14 -0.53 -4.16 9.89
C PHE A 14 0.22 -4.75 8.70
N LEU A 15 0.25 -6.07 8.65
CA LEU A 15 0.76 -6.80 7.50
C LEU A 15 -0.44 -7.47 6.83
N VAL A 16 -0.57 -7.26 5.53
CA VAL A 16 -1.66 -7.84 4.75
C VAL A 16 -1.10 -8.49 3.50
N TYR A 17 -1.67 -9.61 3.10
CA TYR A 17 -1.21 -10.27 1.88
C TYR A 17 -2.39 -10.90 1.15
N CYS A 18 -2.23 -10.98 -0.16
CA CYS A 18 -3.16 -11.62 -1.07
C CYS A 18 -2.58 -12.98 -1.44
N GLU A 19 -3.33 -14.05 -1.21
CA GLU A 19 -2.90 -15.38 -1.61
C GLU A 19 -3.89 -16.01 -2.59
N SER A 20 -3.37 -16.82 -3.48
CA SER A 20 -4.14 -17.56 -4.47
C SER A 20 -3.38 -18.85 -4.77
N ASP A 21 -4.08 -19.96 -4.87
CA ASP A 21 -3.49 -21.28 -5.11
C ASP A 21 -2.43 -21.63 -4.05
N ASN A 22 -2.73 -21.27 -2.78
CA ASN A 22 -1.85 -21.51 -1.62
C ASN A 22 -0.50 -20.81 -1.68
N GLU A 23 -0.38 -19.75 -2.49
CA GLU A 23 0.84 -18.95 -2.60
C GLU A 23 0.53 -17.49 -2.35
N ILE A 24 1.48 -16.78 -1.70
CA ILE A 24 1.37 -15.34 -1.50
C ILE A 24 1.74 -14.65 -2.82
N ARG A 25 0.82 -13.83 -3.35
CA ARG A 25 0.96 -13.15 -4.63
C ARG A 25 1.35 -11.68 -4.49
N SER A 26 0.82 -11.02 -3.44
CA SER A 26 1.17 -9.63 -3.15
C SER A 26 1.13 -9.42 -1.64
N VAL A 27 1.90 -8.43 -1.17
CA VAL A 27 2.07 -8.14 0.25
C VAL A 27 2.06 -6.63 0.43
N ALA A 28 1.47 -6.16 1.51
CA ALA A 28 1.56 -4.75 1.91
C ALA A 28 1.72 -4.63 3.41
N GLY A 29 2.43 -3.59 3.81
CA GLY A 29 2.51 -3.19 5.20
C GLY A 29 1.96 -1.79 5.34
N TYR A 30 1.15 -1.53 6.37
CA TYR A 30 0.53 -0.23 6.55
C TYR A 30 0.27 0.07 8.01
N ARG A 31 0.02 1.34 8.27
CA ARG A 31 -0.31 1.83 9.61
C ARG A 31 -1.22 3.03 9.51
N TYR A 32 -1.92 3.30 10.60
CA TYR A 32 -2.76 4.47 10.73
C TYR A 32 -2.06 5.55 11.53
N GLY A 33 -2.36 6.79 11.23
CA GLY A 33 -1.85 7.92 12.00
C GLY A 33 -2.77 9.11 11.87
N GLU A 34 -2.37 10.19 12.53
CA GLU A 34 -3.11 11.43 12.51
C GLU A 34 -2.11 12.58 12.62
N ASN A 35 -2.28 13.59 11.77
CA ASN A 35 -1.44 14.77 11.82
C ASN A 35 -2.24 16.03 11.48
N LEU A 36 -1.61 17.20 11.63
CA LEU A 36 -2.30 18.46 11.41
C LEU A 36 -2.61 18.72 9.95
N ALA A 37 -1.78 18.22 9.03
CA ALA A 37 -1.96 18.46 7.60
C ALA A 37 -3.10 17.62 7.01
N TYR A 38 -3.18 16.35 7.39
CA TYR A 38 -4.12 15.40 6.79
C TYR A 38 -5.29 15.03 7.67
N GLY A 39 -5.17 15.22 9.00
CA GLY A 39 -6.07 14.58 9.93
C GLY A 39 -5.72 13.10 10.03
N LYS A 40 -6.72 12.24 9.98
CA LYS A 40 -6.52 10.80 10.08
C LYS A 40 -6.10 10.24 8.72
N PHE A 41 -5.08 9.38 8.72
CA PHE A 41 -4.55 8.84 7.48
C PHE A 41 -4.15 7.37 7.63
N MET A 42 -4.09 6.68 6.48
CA MET A 42 -3.39 5.41 6.34
C MET A 42 -2.11 5.65 5.56
N TYR A 43 -1.00 5.14 6.07
CA TYR A 43 0.27 5.18 5.37
C TYR A 43 0.69 3.76 5.02
N VAL A 44 0.97 3.51 3.75
CA VAL A 44 1.42 2.21 3.26
C VAL A 44 2.95 2.23 3.17
N ASP A 45 3.60 1.43 4.01
CA ASP A 45 5.06 1.35 4.03
C ASP A 45 5.59 0.57 2.83
N ASP A 46 4.89 -0.52 2.47
CA ASP A 46 5.31 -1.38 1.37
C ASP A 46 4.10 -1.93 0.65
N LEU A 47 4.20 -2.04 -0.67
CA LEU A 47 3.24 -2.74 -1.51
C LEU A 47 4.02 -3.44 -2.61
N VAL A 48 4.07 -4.76 -2.56
CA VAL A 48 4.91 -5.57 -3.44
C VAL A 48 4.09 -6.70 -4.04
N THR A 49 4.22 -6.91 -5.34
CA THR A 49 3.64 -8.05 -6.05
C THR A 49 4.77 -8.90 -6.62
N ARG A 50 4.62 -10.22 -6.58
CA ARG A 50 5.59 -11.13 -7.19
C ARG A 50 5.79 -10.76 -8.67
N SER A 51 7.03 -10.82 -9.14
CA SER A 51 7.37 -10.38 -10.49
C SER A 51 6.63 -11.16 -11.58
N ASP A 52 6.41 -12.46 -11.37
CA ASP A 52 5.69 -13.30 -12.32
C ASP A 52 4.17 -13.17 -12.21
N ASP A 53 3.66 -12.42 -11.23
CA ASP A 53 2.23 -12.20 -11.00
C ASP A 53 1.78 -10.76 -11.30
N ARG A 54 2.69 -9.87 -11.72
CA ARG A 54 2.40 -8.43 -11.83
C ARG A 54 1.27 -8.10 -12.80
N SER A 55 1.10 -8.86 -13.86
CA SER A 55 0.04 -8.63 -14.85
C SER A 55 -1.28 -9.30 -14.50
N LYS A 56 -1.37 -9.99 -13.38
CA LYS A 56 -2.55 -10.79 -13.02
C LYS A 56 -3.51 -10.08 -12.08
N GLY A 57 -3.24 -8.83 -11.74
CA GLY A 57 -4.16 -8.02 -10.94
C GLY A 57 -4.07 -8.18 -9.43
N PHE A 58 -3.10 -8.91 -8.90
CA PHE A 58 -2.97 -9.11 -7.45
C PHE A 58 -2.59 -7.82 -6.72
N GLY A 59 -1.75 -6.97 -7.33
CA GLY A 59 -1.41 -5.67 -6.75
C GLY A 59 -2.62 -4.75 -6.69
N LYS A 60 -3.41 -4.73 -7.75
CA LYS A 60 -4.64 -3.91 -7.80
C LYS A 60 -5.67 -4.40 -6.79
N LEU A 61 -5.83 -5.71 -6.66
CA LEU A 61 -6.75 -6.29 -5.69
C LEU A 61 -6.38 -5.86 -4.27
N LEU A 62 -5.11 -5.93 -3.91
CA LEU A 62 -4.64 -5.55 -2.59
C LEU A 62 -4.73 -4.04 -2.39
N PHE A 63 -4.37 -3.25 -3.40
CA PHE A 63 -4.50 -1.79 -3.37
C PHE A 63 -5.95 -1.37 -3.09
N ASP A 64 -6.90 -1.94 -3.82
CA ASP A 64 -8.32 -1.60 -3.64
C ASP A 64 -8.81 -1.98 -2.24
N TRP A 65 -8.34 -3.11 -1.72
CA TRP A 65 -8.67 -3.52 -0.36
C TRP A 65 -8.14 -2.51 0.67
N LEU A 66 -6.90 -2.05 0.49
CA LEU A 66 -6.29 -1.06 1.38
C LEU A 66 -7.07 0.24 1.38
N VAL A 67 -7.45 0.74 0.21
CA VAL A 67 -8.24 1.96 0.09
C VAL A 67 -9.59 1.79 0.78
N ALA A 68 -10.24 0.65 0.62
CA ALA A 68 -11.51 0.35 1.27
C ALA A 68 -11.36 0.34 2.80
N GLN A 69 -10.27 -0.24 3.31
CA GLN A 69 -9.98 -0.24 4.75
C GLN A 69 -9.75 1.18 5.27
N ALA A 70 -9.01 2.01 4.53
CA ALA A 70 -8.77 3.39 4.92
C ALA A 70 -10.09 4.16 5.02
N ARG A 71 -10.99 4.00 4.05
CA ARG A 71 -12.32 4.63 4.08
C ARG A 71 -13.15 4.14 5.25
N ALA A 72 -13.19 2.84 5.48
CA ALA A 72 -13.95 2.25 6.59
C ALA A 72 -13.42 2.73 7.96
N HIS A 73 -12.13 3.02 8.05
CA HIS A 73 -11.50 3.50 9.27
C HIS A 73 -11.62 5.02 9.45
N GLY A 74 -12.26 5.71 8.53
CA GLY A 74 -12.48 7.15 8.61
C GLY A 74 -11.26 7.99 8.23
N CYS A 75 -10.33 7.44 7.45
CA CYS A 75 -9.16 8.20 7.03
C CYS A 75 -9.51 9.24 5.97
N ALA A 76 -8.94 10.42 6.11
CA ALA A 76 -9.07 11.49 5.11
C ALA A 76 -8.07 11.31 3.97
N VAL A 77 -6.94 10.65 4.22
CA VAL A 77 -5.87 10.48 3.24
C VAL A 77 -5.32 9.06 3.29
N PHE A 78 -5.03 8.54 2.12
CA PHE A 78 -4.30 7.30 1.87
C PHE A 78 -3.02 7.70 1.18
N SER A 79 -1.87 7.39 1.76
CA SER A 79 -0.58 7.85 1.24
C SER A 79 0.49 6.78 1.30
N LEU A 80 1.50 6.94 0.45
CA LEU A 80 2.69 6.11 0.45
C LEU A 80 3.86 6.88 -0.16
N ASP A 81 5.06 6.38 0.05
CA ASP A 81 6.25 6.88 -0.62
C ASP A 81 6.77 5.81 -1.56
N SER A 82 7.34 6.23 -2.68
CA SER A 82 7.95 5.33 -3.65
C SER A 82 9.25 5.93 -4.15
N GLY A 83 10.29 5.11 -4.22
CA GLY A 83 11.59 5.56 -4.71
C GLY A 83 11.46 6.16 -6.11
N VAL A 84 12.20 7.23 -6.38
CA VAL A 84 12.11 7.98 -7.64
C VAL A 84 12.46 7.13 -8.87
N GLN A 85 13.19 6.04 -8.67
CA GLN A 85 13.62 5.14 -9.74
C GLN A 85 12.58 4.04 -10.06
N ARG A 86 11.51 3.93 -9.28
CA ARG A 86 10.51 2.87 -9.44
C ARG A 86 9.41 3.30 -10.40
N PHE A 87 9.74 3.42 -11.69
CA PHE A 87 8.83 3.98 -12.70
C PHE A 87 7.56 3.17 -12.91
N ASP A 88 7.64 1.84 -12.86
CA ASP A 88 6.44 1.00 -13.03
C ASP A 88 5.48 1.15 -11.86
N ALA A 89 6.00 1.25 -10.65
CA ALA A 89 5.18 1.51 -9.46
C ALA A 89 4.51 2.88 -9.56
N HIS A 90 5.24 3.90 -10.01
CA HIS A 90 4.68 5.24 -10.19
C HIS A 90 3.52 5.23 -11.17
N ARG A 91 3.66 4.54 -12.31
CA ARG A 91 2.56 4.41 -13.28
C ARG A 91 1.34 3.76 -12.66
N PHE A 92 1.55 2.70 -11.88
CA PHE A 92 0.46 2.02 -11.18
C PHE A 92 -0.30 2.98 -10.26
N TYR A 93 0.44 3.76 -9.45
CA TYR A 93 -0.20 4.69 -8.50
C TYR A 93 -0.94 5.80 -9.23
N LEU A 94 -0.36 6.37 -10.28
CA LEU A 94 -0.99 7.46 -11.04
C LEU A 94 -2.25 6.99 -11.75
N VAL A 95 -2.23 5.79 -12.33
CA VAL A 95 -3.42 5.20 -12.97
C VAL A 95 -4.53 4.97 -11.94
N ASN A 96 -4.17 4.69 -10.70
CA ASN A 96 -5.13 4.50 -9.61
C ASN A 96 -5.48 5.81 -8.90
N ARG A 97 -5.30 6.94 -9.56
CA ARG A 97 -5.74 8.27 -9.14
C ARG A 97 -4.97 8.86 -7.96
N MET A 98 -3.79 8.38 -7.69
CA MET A 98 -2.92 9.04 -6.74
C MET A 98 -2.17 10.18 -7.41
N ASN A 99 -1.78 11.17 -6.64
CA ASN A 99 -1.01 12.32 -7.10
C ASN A 99 0.31 12.36 -6.36
N ILE A 100 1.34 12.91 -6.99
CA ILE A 100 2.59 13.23 -6.32
C ILE A 100 2.38 14.60 -5.69
N ASP A 101 2.11 14.63 -4.38
CA ASP A 101 1.76 15.88 -3.70
C ASP A 101 2.82 16.37 -2.73
N SER A 102 3.91 15.63 -2.56
CA SER A 102 5.00 16.03 -1.68
C SER A 102 6.30 15.37 -2.08
N HIS A 103 7.41 15.92 -1.59
CA HIS A 103 8.73 15.33 -1.74
C HIS A 103 9.19 14.77 -0.40
N HIS A 104 9.74 13.58 -0.40
CA HIS A 104 10.26 12.94 0.79
C HIS A 104 11.71 13.37 0.99
N PHE A 105 12.04 13.90 2.18
CA PHE A 105 13.40 14.29 2.55
C PHE A 105 13.88 13.38 3.68
N ALA A 106 15.10 12.87 3.57
CA ALA A 106 15.66 11.99 4.58
C ALA A 106 17.09 12.43 4.91
N LEU A 107 17.41 12.47 6.20
CA LEU A 107 18.77 12.67 6.69
C LEU A 107 19.22 11.37 7.34
N ARG A 108 20.24 10.76 6.79
CA ARG A 108 20.77 9.52 7.36
C ARG A 108 21.62 9.85 8.57
N LEU A 109 21.35 9.19 9.68
CA LEU A 109 22.03 9.44 10.95
C LEU A 109 23.07 8.39 11.28
N SER A 110 23.20 7.37 10.48
CA SER A 110 24.22 6.32 10.66
C SER A 110 24.65 5.73 9.33
#